data_274ae3deec425f1cfacd738ec2a7e0a6
#
_entry.id   274ae3deec425f1cfacd738ec2a7e0a6
#
_cell.length_a   1.000
_cell.length_b   1.000
_cell.length_c   1.000
_cell.angle_alpha   90.00
_cell.angle_beta   90.00
_cell.angle_gamma   90.00
#
_symmetry.space_group_name_H-M   'P 1'
#
loop_
_entity.id
_entity.type
_entity.pdbx_description
1 polymer ?
#
loop_
_entity_poly.entity_id
_entity_poly.type
_entity_poly.pdbx_seq_one_letter_code
_entity_poly.pdbx_strand_id
1 'polypeptide(L)'
;MRTLLLTFFLLTSISCKEKSKTFYLIRHGETNFNTDPVPRVRGRISVPLNDAGIAHAKAAGDFLAETNIGKIYYSEIPRAQQTAELVAGQHKTKVELIGDPLVIDISWGDWEGKTYKEAFGSDDGGDYFKHPERLTMPNGETFYSVMDRLRRFLVRFWLGDEEVCTIVSHGAITNIFSLMLIQAPLEKFWTMYMCACRVSKVQMKSIYSFVVEYWNANHFLKEGEKKYLNK
;
A
#
# COMPACT_ATOMS: atom_id res chain seq x y z
N MET A 1 61.77 25.75 31.96
CA MET A 1 60.89 25.99 30.78
C MET A 1 60.29 24.67 30.37
N ARG A 2 59.00 24.47 30.67
CA ARG A 2 58.26 23.31 30.25
C ARG A 2 57.29 23.74 29.15
N THR A 3 57.58 23.29 27.91
CA THR A 3 56.75 23.57 26.73
C THR A 3 55.53 22.65 26.77
N LEU A 4 54.33 23.25 26.91
CA LEU A 4 53.06 22.55 26.87
C LEU A 4 52.68 22.40 25.37
N LEU A 5 52.73 21.20 24.82
CA LEU A 5 52.14 20.90 23.51
C LEU A 5 50.60 20.76 23.67
N LEU A 6 49.85 21.76 23.19
CA LEU A 6 48.41 21.62 23.01
C LEU A 6 48.15 20.84 21.70
N THR A 7 47.74 19.61 21.84
CA THR A 7 47.22 18.81 20.69
C THR A 7 45.78 19.20 20.47
N PHE A 8 45.51 19.93 19.38
CA PHE A 8 44.16 20.24 18.92
C PHE A 8 43.59 18.99 18.26
N PHE A 9 42.67 18.33 18.95
CA PHE A 9 41.81 17.30 18.32
C PHE A 9 40.76 18.01 17.47
N LEU A 10 40.95 18.03 16.14
CA LEU A 10 39.89 18.37 15.18
C LEU A 10 38.86 17.24 15.23
N LEU A 11 37.77 17.41 15.99
CA LEU A 11 36.57 16.62 15.88
C LEU A 11 35.88 17.01 14.55
N THR A 12 36.22 16.35 13.46
CA THR A 12 35.40 16.36 12.26
C THR A 12 34.09 15.67 12.62
N SER A 13 33.03 16.45 12.81
CA SER A 13 31.68 15.95 12.90
C SER A 13 31.32 15.30 11.56
N ILE A 14 31.51 13.99 11.45
CA ILE A 14 30.93 13.20 10.38
C ILE A 14 29.43 13.26 10.62
N SER A 15 28.75 14.14 9.90
CA SER A 15 27.28 14.15 9.83
C SER A 15 26.86 12.83 9.17
N CYS A 16 26.64 11.82 9.96
CA CYS A 16 26.03 10.59 9.51
C CYS A 16 24.58 10.93 9.17
N LYS A 17 24.28 11.14 7.90
CA LYS A 17 22.90 11.33 7.45
C LYS A 17 22.12 10.09 7.86
N GLU A 18 21.17 10.24 8.77
CA GLU A 18 20.33 9.11 9.21
C GLU A 18 19.67 8.48 8.00
N LYS A 19 19.85 7.16 7.85
CA LYS A 19 19.23 6.41 6.76
C LYS A 19 17.72 6.54 6.89
N SER A 20 17.07 7.00 5.83
CA SER A 20 15.62 6.99 5.72
C SER A 20 15.23 6.65 4.29
N LYS A 21 14.10 5.98 4.13
CA LYS A 21 13.53 5.63 2.84
C LYS A 21 12.09 6.11 2.77
N THR A 22 11.61 6.38 1.58
CA THR A 22 10.23 6.81 1.35
C THR A 22 9.52 5.80 0.46
N PHE A 23 8.30 5.41 0.81
CA PHE A 23 7.45 4.72 -0.13
C PHE A 23 6.08 5.39 -0.24
N TYR A 24 5.56 5.35 -1.47
CA TYR A 24 4.19 5.71 -1.76
C TYR A 24 3.37 4.43 -1.82
N LEU A 25 2.21 4.43 -1.16
CA LEU A 25 1.28 3.32 -1.19
C LEU A 25 0.04 3.74 -1.97
N ILE A 26 -0.35 2.93 -2.95
CA ILE A 26 -1.51 3.15 -3.81
C ILE A 26 -2.38 1.90 -3.78
N ARG A 27 -3.67 2.05 -3.50
CA ARG A 27 -4.63 1.00 -3.78
C ARG A 27 -4.99 1.03 -5.26
N HIS A 28 -5.11 -0.14 -5.91
CA HIS A 28 -5.54 -0.24 -7.31
C HIS A 28 -6.77 0.60 -7.63
N GLY A 29 -6.90 1.00 -8.88
CA GLY A 29 -8.05 1.75 -9.41
C GLY A 29 -9.37 0.99 -9.32
N GLU A 30 -10.47 1.67 -9.59
CA GLU A 30 -11.81 1.08 -9.57
C GLU A 30 -11.97 -0.02 -10.62
N THR A 31 -12.76 -1.02 -10.28
CA THR A 31 -13.16 -2.13 -11.15
C THR A 31 -14.67 -2.28 -11.12
N ASN A 32 -15.26 -3.00 -12.07
CA ASN A 32 -16.71 -3.29 -12.04
C ASN A 32 -17.13 -4.06 -10.78
N PHE A 33 -16.24 -4.84 -10.19
CA PHE A 33 -16.50 -5.46 -8.87
C PHE A 33 -16.63 -4.45 -7.72
N ASN A 34 -16.05 -3.25 -7.85
CA ASN A 34 -16.19 -2.21 -6.83
C ASN A 34 -17.57 -1.55 -6.85
N THR A 35 -18.20 -1.54 -8.02
CA THR A 35 -19.51 -0.92 -8.29
C THR A 35 -20.66 -1.93 -8.38
N ASP A 36 -20.38 -3.23 -8.22
CA ASP A 36 -21.39 -4.28 -8.18
C ASP A 36 -22.34 -4.01 -6.99
N PRO A 37 -23.66 -3.91 -7.20
CA PRO A 37 -24.62 -3.71 -6.11
C PRO A 37 -24.65 -4.89 -5.13
N VAL A 38 -24.22 -6.08 -5.56
CA VAL A 38 -24.09 -7.26 -4.69
C VAL A 38 -22.63 -7.40 -4.22
N PRO A 39 -22.32 -7.06 -2.95
CA PRO A 39 -20.94 -7.15 -2.48
C PRO A 39 -20.43 -8.59 -2.50
N ARG A 40 -19.23 -8.76 -3.05
CA ARG A 40 -18.56 -10.08 -3.14
C ARG A 40 -17.15 -10.01 -2.59
N VAL A 41 -16.70 -11.13 -2.09
CA VAL A 41 -15.30 -11.35 -1.71
C VAL A 41 -14.45 -11.45 -2.98
N ARG A 42 -13.48 -10.57 -3.13
CA ARG A 42 -12.69 -10.44 -4.37
C ARG A 42 -11.40 -11.23 -4.36
N GLY A 43 -10.57 -10.99 -3.36
CA GLY A 43 -9.27 -11.64 -3.25
C GLY A 43 -8.46 -11.56 -4.53
N ARG A 44 -8.01 -12.71 -5.00
CA ARG A 44 -7.13 -12.84 -6.18
C ARG A 44 -7.87 -13.01 -7.51
N ILE A 45 -9.18 -12.81 -7.54
CA ILE A 45 -9.95 -12.87 -8.79
C ILE A 45 -9.39 -11.86 -9.79
N SER A 46 -9.17 -12.32 -11.02
CA SER A 46 -8.65 -11.53 -12.13
C SER A 46 -9.75 -10.61 -12.69
N VAL A 47 -9.68 -9.33 -12.37
CA VAL A 47 -10.60 -8.31 -12.87
C VAL A 47 -9.78 -7.07 -13.26
N PRO A 48 -10.00 -6.50 -14.48
CA PRO A 48 -9.32 -5.29 -14.92
C PRO A 48 -9.94 -4.03 -14.30
N LEU A 49 -9.28 -2.90 -14.49
CA LEU A 49 -9.84 -1.58 -14.21
C LEU A 49 -11.06 -1.30 -15.09
N ASN A 50 -12.02 -0.53 -14.57
CA ASN A 50 -13.03 0.12 -15.38
C ASN A 50 -12.54 1.52 -15.82
N ASP A 51 -13.35 2.25 -16.62
CA ASP A 51 -12.98 3.58 -17.15
C ASP A 51 -12.66 4.59 -16.04
N ALA A 52 -13.42 4.58 -14.95
CA ALA A 52 -13.14 5.42 -13.78
C ALA A 52 -11.80 5.06 -13.13
N GLY A 53 -11.52 3.76 -12.97
CA GLY A 53 -10.25 3.27 -12.44
C GLY A 53 -9.05 3.69 -13.29
N ILE A 54 -9.19 3.66 -14.63
CA ILE A 54 -8.16 4.12 -15.57
C ILE A 54 -7.92 5.63 -15.40
N ALA A 55 -8.98 6.43 -15.34
CA ALA A 55 -8.87 7.88 -15.15
C ALA A 55 -8.20 8.23 -13.82
N HIS A 56 -8.62 7.59 -12.73
CA HIS A 56 -8.07 7.80 -11.39
C HIS A 56 -6.59 7.36 -11.28
N ALA A 57 -6.22 6.26 -11.96
CA ALA A 57 -4.82 5.80 -11.98
C ALA A 57 -3.90 6.80 -12.70
N LYS A 58 -4.34 7.38 -13.82
CA LYS A 58 -3.63 8.46 -14.51
C LYS A 58 -3.47 9.69 -13.60
N ALA A 59 -4.54 10.13 -12.95
CA ALA A 59 -4.49 11.27 -12.04
C ALA A 59 -3.54 11.04 -10.84
N ALA A 60 -3.47 9.81 -10.31
CA ALA A 60 -2.49 9.45 -9.29
C ALA A 60 -1.06 9.50 -9.83
N GLY A 61 -0.86 9.09 -11.09
CA GLY A 61 0.42 9.21 -11.79
C GLY A 61 0.82 10.66 -12.01
N ASP A 62 -0.09 11.52 -12.49
CA ASP A 62 0.14 12.96 -12.64
C ASP A 62 0.53 13.61 -11.31
N PHE A 63 -0.13 13.23 -10.21
CA PHE A 63 0.22 13.71 -8.87
C PHE A 63 1.64 13.32 -8.45
N LEU A 64 2.14 12.18 -8.89
CA LEU A 64 3.49 11.69 -8.58
C LEU A 64 4.52 12.00 -9.67
N ALA A 65 4.15 12.62 -10.81
CA ALA A 65 4.97 12.74 -12.00
C ALA A 65 6.33 13.45 -11.78
N GLU A 66 6.40 14.40 -10.86
CA GLU A 66 7.62 15.11 -10.50
C GLU A 66 8.40 14.44 -9.34
N THR A 67 7.88 13.35 -8.79
CA THR A 67 8.55 12.58 -7.74
C THR A 67 9.60 11.67 -8.39
N ASN A 68 10.82 11.69 -7.87
CA ASN A 68 11.88 10.79 -8.38
C ASN A 68 11.65 9.36 -7.86
N ILE A 69 10.76 8.63 -8.52
CA ILE A 69 10.45 7.23 -8.23
C ILE A 69 11.26 6.36 -9.19
N GLY A 70 12.19 5.55 -8.64
CA GLY A 70 12.97 4.61 -9.45
C GLY A 70 12.19 3.34 -9.80
N LYS A 71 11.39 2.84 -8.85
CA LYS A 71 10.69 1.55 -8.96
C LYS A 71 9.26 1.61 -8.47
N ILE A 72 8.37 0.88 -9.16
CA ILE A 72 7.01 0.58 -8.70
C ILE A 72 6.89 -0.92 -8.50
N TYR A 73 6.72 -1.35 -7.25
CA TYR A 73 6.37 -2.72 -6.90
C TYR A 73 4.85 -2.88 -6.97
N TYR A 74 4.36 -3.89 -7.68
CA TYR A 74 2.92 -4.06 -7.85
C TYR A 74 2.48 -5.52 -7.67
N SER A 75 1.24 -5.69 -7.24
CA SER A 75 0.56 -6.98 -7.29
C SER A 75 0.30 -7.37 -8.75
N GLU A 76 0.64 -8.59 -9.13
CA GLU A 76 0.47 -9.10 -10.50
C GLU A 76 -1.02 -9.34 -10.89
N ILE A 77 -1.97 -9.05 -10.01
CA ILE A 77 -3.40 -9.08 -10.35
C ILE A 77 -3.72 -7.91 -11.28
N PRO A 78 -4.44 -8.13 -12.43
CA PRO A 78 -4.59 -7.16 -13.52
C PRO A 78 -4.94 -5.74 -13.10
N ARG A 79 -5.87 -5.54 -12.16
CA ARG A 79 -6.26 -4.20 -11.67
C ARG A 79 -5.10 -3.43 -11.04
N ALA A 80 -4.21 -4.12 -10.33
CA ALA A 80 -3.06 -3.47 -9.70
C ALA A 80 -1.92 -3.27 -10.70
N GLN A 81 -1.69 -4.24 -11.58
CA GLN A 81 -0.73 -4.11 -12.68
C GLN A 81 -1.07 -2.92 -13.59
N GLN A 82 -2.30 -2.85 -14.09
CA GLN A 82 -2.77 -1.72 -14.93
C GLN A 82 -2.65 -0.38 -14.22
N THR A 83 -2.95 -0.34 -12.91
CA THR A 83 -2.74 0.88 -12.11
C THR A 83 -1.27 1.28 -12.09
N ALA A 84 -0.35 0.33 -11.86
CA ALA A 84 1.09 0.59 -11.83
C ALA A 84 1.62 1.08 -13.18
N GLU A 85 1.18 0.46 -14.28
CA GLU A 85 1.54 0.85 -15.65
C GLU A 85 1.07 2.27 -15.98
N LEU A 86 -0.18 2.62 -15.60
CA LEU A 86 -0.74 3.95 -15.80
C LEU A 86 -0.03 5.01 -14.96
N VAL A 87 0.32 4.72 -13.71
CA VAL A 87 1.11 5.60 -12.86
C VAL A 87 2.51 5.82 -13.43
N ALA A 88 3.20 4.74 -13.83
CA ALA A 88 4.53 4.83 -14.44
C ALA A 88 4.52 5.65 -15.73
N GLY A 89 3.46 5.52 -16.54
CA GLY A 89 3.32 6.23 -17.81
C GLY A 89 3.21 7.76 -17.70
N GLN A 90 2.97 8.33 -16.51
CA GLN A 90 2.94 9.78 -16.31
C GLN A 90 4.31 10.36 -15.93
N HIS A 91 5.31 9.54 -15.64
CA HIS A 91 6.65 9.99 -15.30
C HIS A 91 7.46 10.34 -16.56
N LYS A 92 8.24 11.42 -16.51
CA LYS A 92 9.15 11.84 -17.59
C LYS A 92 10.33 10.89 -17.79
N THR A 93 10.75 10.25 -16.71
CA THR A 93 11.84 9.27 -16.71
C THR A 93 11.26 7.86 -16.65
N LYS A 94 11.99 6.89 -17.21
CA LYS A 94 11.56 5.49 -17.14
C LYS A 94 11.54 5.00 -15.70
N VAL A 95 10.38 4.52 -15.26
CA VAL A 95 10.19 3.87 -13.96
C VAL A 95 10.24 2.35 -14.17
N GLU A 96 11.00 1.64 -13.36
CA GLU A 96 11.06 0.19 -13.38
C GLU A 96 9.81 -0.41 -12.73
N LEU A 97 9.11 -1.28 -13.45
CA LEU A 97 7.91 -2.00 -12.96
C LEU A 97 8.30 -3.40 -12.50
N ILE A 98 8.00 -3.76 -11.25
CA ILE A 98 8.35 -5.04 -10.65
C ILE A 98 7.09 -5.71 -10.08
N GLY A 99 6.64 -6.79 -10.72
CA GLY A 99 5.62 -7.68 -10.16
C GLY A 99 6.17 -8.36 -8.91
N ASP A 100 5.43 -8.27 -7.79
CA ASP A 100 5.95 -8.72 -6.50
C ASP A 100 4.89 -9.52 -5.72
N PRO A 101 5.09 -10.83 -5.52
CA PRO A 101 4.15 -11.67 -4.78
C PRO A 101 4.00 -11.27 -3.31
N LEU A 102 4.94 -10.51 -2.74
CA LEU A 102 4.83 -10.06 -1.36
C LEU A 102 3.75 -8.99 -1.16
N VAL A 103 3.36 -8.28 -2.23
CA VAL A 103 2.31 -7.24 -2.20
C VAL A 103 1.02 -7.66 -2.93
N ILE A 104 0.88 -8.95 -3.29
CA ILE A 104 -0.36 -9.49 -3.88
C ILE A 104 -1.52 -9.39 -2.89
N ASP A 105 -2.77 -9.41 -3.38
CA ASP A 105 -3.95 -9.42 -2.49
C ASP A 105 -3.97 -10.64 -1.57
N ILE A 106 -4.70 -10.52 -0.46
CA ILE A 106 -4.94 -11.65 0.42
C ILE A 106 -5.72 -12.72 -0.34
N SER A 107 -5.33 -13.99 -0.18
CA SER A 107 -6.17 -15.09 -0.63
C SER A 107 -7.30 -15.33 0.37
N TRP A 108 -8.53 -15.19 -0.10
CA TRP A 108 -9.72 -15.53 0.68
C TRP A 108 -10.12 -17.01 0.53
N GLY A 109 -9.32 -17.79 -0.24
CA GLY A 109 -9.56 -19.20 -0.44
C GLY A 109 -10.94 -19.49 -1.02
N ASP A 110 -11.67 -20.40 -0.39
CA ASP A 110 -13.00 -20.83 -0.87
C ASP A 110 -14.09 -19.75 -0.82
N TRP A 111 -13.79 -18.59 -0.26
CA TRP A 111 -14.72 -17.45 -0.22
C TRP A 111 -14.62 -16.55 -1.45
N GLU A 112 -13.57 -16.68 -2.26
CA GLU A 112 -13.39 -15.83 -3.45
C GLU A 112 -14.55 -16.01 -4.44
N GLY A 113 -15.14 -14.87 -4.86
CA GLY A 113 -16.33 -14.81 -5.75
C GLY A 113 -17.67 -14.95 -5.05
N LYS A 114 -17.72 -15.44 -3.82
CA LYS A 114 -18.95 -15.55 -3.05
C LYS A 114 -19.46 -14.18 -2.63
N THR A 115 -20.78 -14.06 -2.49
CA THR A 115 -21.41 -12.90 -1.84
C THR A 115 -21.01 -12.84 -0.37
N TYR A 116 -21.14 -11.69 0.26
CA TYR A 116 -20.88 -11.56 1.71
C TYR A 116 -21.78 -12.49 2.52
N LYS A 117 -23.03 -12.70 2.10
CA LYS A 117 -23.95 -13.66 2.74
C LYS A 117 -23.43 -15.09 2.69
N GLU A 118 -22.94 -15.53 1.54
CA GLU A 118 -22.39 -16.88 1.37
C GLU A 118 -21.06 -17.09 2.09
N ALA A 119 -20.23 -16.05 2.18
CA ALA A 119 -18.92 -16.12 2.82
C ALA A 119 -18.98 -15.91 4.34
N PHE A 120 -19.78 -14.94 4.79
CA PHE A 120 -19.79 -14.46 6.18
C PHE A 120 -21.13 -14.69 6.90
N GLY A 121 -22.11 -15.31 6.23
CA GLY A 121 -23.42 -15.58 6.80
C GLY A 121 -24.35 -14.36 6.91
N SER A 122 -23.95 -13.19 6.40
CA SER A 122 -24.67 -11.93 6.53
C SER A 122 -24.44 -11.03 5.31
N ASP A 123 -25.50 -10.35 4.83
CA ASP A 123 -25.41 -9.43 3.68
C ASP A 123 -24.58 -8.18 3.98
N ASP A 124 -24.49 -7.77 5.25
CA ASP A 124 -23.66 -6.65 5.72
C ASP A 124 -22.19 -7.03 6.00
N GLY A 125 -21.81 -8.29 5.72
CA GLY A 125 -20.45 -8.79 5.96
C GLY A 125 -20.17 -9.22 7.41
N GLY A 126 -21.12 -9.05 8.34
CA GLY A 126 -21.05 -9.62 9.69
C GLY A 126 -19.70 -9.43 10.39
N ASP A 127 -19.10 -10.55 10.77
CA ASP A 127 -17.81 -10.57 11.49
C ASP A 127 -16.63 -10.03 10.68
N TYR A 128 -16.71 -10.02 9.34
CA TYR A 128 -15.65 -9.40 8.51
C TYR A 128 -15.43 -7.93 8.87
N PHE A 129 -16.48 -7.20 9.15
CA PHE A 129 -16.37 -5.79 9.55
C PHE A 129 -16.24 -5.59 11.06
N LYS A 130 -16.84 -6.46 11.87
CA LYS A 130 -16.91 -6.31 13.33
C LYS A 130 -15.73 -6.96 14.06
N HIS A 131 -15.30 -8.13 13.57
CA HIS A 131 -14.33 -9.00 14.23
C HIS A 131 -13.35 -9.62 13.22
N PRO A 132 -12.63 -8.81 12.41
CA PRO A 132 -11.72 -9.35 11.40
C PRO A 132 -10.64 -10.27 11.98
N GLU A 133 -10.28 -10.09 13.25
CA GLU A 133 -9.30 -10.92 13.97
C GLU A 133 -9.73 -12.37 14.16
N ARG A 134 -11.04 -12.65 14.02
CA ARG A 134 -11.62 -14.00 14.21
C ARG A 134 -11.79 -14.77 12.92
N LEU A 135 -11.58 -14.12 11.78
CA LEU A 135 -11.80 -14.75 10.49
C LEU A 135 -10.77 -15.83 10.20
N THR A 136 -11.26 -16.99 9.80
CA THR A 136 -10.46 -18.09 9.28
C THR A 136 -10.94 -18.41 7.87
N MET A 137 -10.14 -18.02 6.87
CA MET A 137 -10.45 -18.22 5.46
C MET A 137 -10.15 -19.68 5.06
N PRO A 138 -11.18 -20.48 4.70
CA PRO A 138 -10.93 -21.87 4.26
C PRO A 138 -10.03 -21.88 3.02
N ASN A 139 -8.91 -22.60 3.09
CA ASN A 139 -7.89 -22.67 2.04
C ASN A 139 -7.29 -21.30 1.63
N GLY A 140 -7.48 -20.27 2.45
CA GLY A 140 -6.96 -18.92 2.24
C GLY A 140 -5.76 -18.58 3.12
N GLU A 141 -5.31 -17.33 3.02
CA GLU A 141 -4.27 -16.78 3.89
C GLU A 141 -4.87 -16.29 5.21
N THR A 142 -4.09 -16.30 6.28
CA THR A 142 -4.41 -15.56 7.50
C THR A 142 -3.93 -14.11 7.39
N PHE A 143 -4.52 -13.19 8.12
CA PHE A 143 -4.01 -11.81 8.21
C PHE A 143 -2.56 -11.76 8.72
N TYR A 144 -2.20 -12.67 9.63
CA TYR A 144 -0.81 -12.76 10.14
C TYR A 144 0.19 -13.22 9.09
N SER A 145 -0.18 -14.16 8.22
CA SER A 145 0.69 -14.58 7.11
C SER A 145 0.89 -13.45 6.09
N VAL A 146 -0.15 -12.62 5.86
CA VAL A 146 -0.03 -11.42 5.05
C VAL A 146 0.90 -10.40 5.72
N MET A 147 0.74 -10.13 7.02
CA MET A 147 1.65 -9.24 7.77
C MET A 147 3.11 -9.71 7.67
N ASP A 148 3.35 -11.02 7.74
CA ASP A 148 4.70 -11.58 7.62
C ASP A 148 5.32 -11.32 6.24
N ARG A 149 4.58 -11.59 5.14
CA ARG A 149 5.12 -11.32 3.80
C ARG A 149 5.32 -9.82 3.53
N LEU A 150 4.47 -8.95 4.06
CA LEU A 150 4.66 -7.50 3.97
C LEU A 150 5.87 -7.04 4.79
N ARG A 151 6.13 -7.65 5.94
CA ARG A 151 7.36 -7.38 6.71
C ARG A 151 8.60 -7.79 5.92
N ARG A 152 8.59 -8.94 5.25
CA ARG A 152 9.69 -9.36 4.36
C ARG A 152 9.91 -8.37 3.22
N PHE A 153 8.83 -7.83 2.63
CA PHE A 153 8.92 -6.76 1.64
C PHE A 153 9.62 -5.52 2.23
N LEU A 154 9.19 -5.03 3.38
CA LEU A 154 9.77 -3.84 4.03
C LEU A 154 11.25 -4.04 4.39
N VAL A 155 11.62 -5.22 4.87
CA VAL A 155 13.04 -5.57 5.14
C VAL A 155 13.86 -5.53 3.86
N ARG A 156 13.37 -6.15 2.77
CA ARG A 156 14.06 -6.13 1.48
C ARG A 156 14.21 -4.71 0.94
N PHE A 157 13.16 -3.90 0.99
CA PHE A 157 13.21 -2.49 0.59
C PHE A 157 14.21 -1.71 1.45
N TRP A 158 14.20 -1.92 2.77
CA TRP A 158 15.14 -1.24 3.69
C TRP A 158 16.61 -1.57 3.39
N LEU A 159 16.90 -2.80 3.04
CA LEU A 159 18.26 -3.28 2.75
C LEU A 159 18.71 -2.96 1.31
N GLY A 160 17.79 -2.75 0.38
CA GLY A 160 18.08 -2.40 -1.03
C GLY A 160 18.71 -1.01 -1.19
N ASP A 161 19.01 -0.65 -2.44
CA ASP A 161 19.68 0.61 -2.79
C ASP A 161 18.68 1.75 -3.08
N GLU A 162 17.41 1.44 -3.38
CA GLU A 162 16.39 2.44 -3.65
C GLU A 162 16.09 3.28 -2.41
N GLU A 163 16.09 4.60 -2.54
CA GLU A 163 15.66 5.52 -1.49
C GLU A 163 14.14 5.78 -1.52
N VAL A 164 13.54 5.70 -2.73
CA VAL A 164 12.13 5.99 -2.97
C VAL A 164 11.51 4.92 -3.87
N CYS A 165 10.37 4.36 -3.47
CA CYS A 165 9.57 3.47 -4.33
C CYS A 165 8.07 3.77 -4.22
N THR A 166 7.30 3.19 -5.14
CA THR A 166 5.83 3.12 -5.04
C THR A 166 5.41 1.66 -4.91
N ILE A 167 4.36 1.42 -4.14
CA ILE A 167 3.74 0.11 -3.94
C ILE A 167 2.30 0.22 -4.42
N VAL A 168 1.91 -0.58 -5.43
CA VAL A 168 0.53 -0.65 -5.91
C VAL A 168 -0.07 -1.98 -5.50
N SER A 169 -1.10 -1.93 -4.65
CA SER A 169 -1.69 -3.12 -4.06
C SER A 169 -3.21 -2.99 -3.85
N HIS A 170 -3.79 -3.65 -2.85
CA HIS A 170 -5.22 -3.88 -2.66
C HIS A 170 -5.71 -3.35 -1.31
N GLY A 171 -7.03 -3.22 -1.15
CA GLY A 171 -7.64 -2.67 0.06
C GLY A 171 -7.25 -3.41 1.33
N ALA A 172 -7.35 -4.74 1.35
CA ALA A 172 -6.96 -5.54 2.51
C ALA A 172 -5.47 -5.36 2.84
N ILE A 173 -4.62 -5.30 1.82
CA ILE A 173 -3.18 -5.12 1.98
C ILE A 173 -2.86 -3.72 2.52
N THR A 174 -3.49 -2.67 1.99
CA THR A 174 -3.28 -1.30 2.49
C THR A 174 -3.75 -1.16 3.94
N ASN A 175 -4.85 -1.82 4.33
CA ASN A 175 -5.30 -1.84 5.71
C ASN A 175 -4.29 -2.55 6.63
N ILE A 176 -3.73 -3.70 6.21
CA ILE A 176 -2.69 -4.39 6.97
C ILE A 176 -1.42 -3.54 7.06
N PHE A 177 -1.00 -2.89 5.98
CA PHE A 177 0.10 -1.93 6.04
C PHE A 177 -0.17 -0.85 7.10
N SER A 178 -1.37 -0.26 7.12
CA SER A 178 -1.70 0.78 8.09
C SER A 178 -1.54 0.30 9.54
N LEU A 179 -1.99 -0.93 9.85
CA LEU A 179 -1.81 -1.51 11.18
C LEU A 179 -0.32 -1.66 11.53
N MET A 180 0.50 -2.12 10.57
CA MET A 180 1.94 -2.27 10.79
C MET A 180 2.62 -0.93 11.03
N LEU A 181 2.23 0.13 10.29
CA LEU A 181 2.80 1.48 10.41
C LEU A 181 2.53 2.11 11.78
N ILE A 182 1.33 1.92 12.31
CA ILE A 182 0.92 2.50 13.61
C ILE A 182 0.99 1.49 14.77
N GLN A 183 1.51 0.28 14.51
CA GLN A 183 1.63 -0.81 15.48
C GLN A 183 0.31 -1.14 16.19
N ALA A 184 -0.79 -1.08 15.44
CA ALA A 184 -2.13 -1.36 15.96
C ALA A 184 -2.48 -2.85 15.86
N PRO A 185 -3.33 -3.35 16.75
CA PRO A 185 -3.81 -4.74 16.71
C PRO A 185 -4.82 -4.94 15.57
N LEU A 186 -5.05 -6.21 15.19
CA LEU A 186 -5.86 -6.59 14.04
C LEU A 186 -7.34 -6.16 14.14
N GLU A 187 -7.87 -6.00 15.34
CA GLU A 187 -9.22 -5.46 15.60
C GLU A 187 -9.42 -4.04 15.03
N LYS A 188 -8.31 -3.35 14.73
CA LYS A 188 -8.30 -2.02 14.11
C LYS A 188 -8.20 -2.05 12.58
N PHE A 189 -8.39 -3.20 11.95
CA PHE A 189 -8.23 -3.43 10.51
C PHE A 189 -8.95 -2.41 9.62
N TRP A 190 -10.10 -1.89 10.06
CA TRP A 190 -10.91 -0.92 9.32
C TRP A 190 -10.65 0.55 9.70
N THR A 191 -9.72 0.81 10.62
CA THR A 191 -9.49 2.18 11.14
C THR A 191 -8.90 3.13 10.09
N MET A 192 -8.00 2.63 9.25
CA MET A 192 -7.32 3.45 8.24
C MET A 192 -7.58 2.91 6.83
N TYR A 193 -8.85 2.94 6.42
CA TYR A 193 -9.25 2.49 5.09
C TYR A 193 -8.64 3.37 3.99
N MET A 194 -8.26 2.74 2.88
CA MET A 194 -7.72 3.42 1.72
C MET A 194 -8.63 3.21 0.49
N CYS A 195 -9.11 4.30 -0.10
CA CYS A 195 -9.92 4.27 -1.32
C CYS A 195 -9.09 3.96 -2.57
N ALA A 196 -9.76 3.58 -3.67
CA ALA A 196 -9.12 3.29 -4.95
C ALA A 196 -8.33 4.50 -5.47
N CYS A 197 -7.14 4.26 -6.00
CA CYS A 197 -6.20 5.26 -6.52
C CYS A 197 -5.88 6.41 -5.57
N ARG A 198 -6.09 6.25 -4.26
CA ARG A 198 -5.56 7.21 -3.27
C ARG A 198 -4.09 6.93 -3.04
N VAL A 199 -3.37 7.99 -2.73
CA VAL A 199 -1.94 7.95 -2.49
C VAL A 199 -1.66 8.22 -1.02
N SER A 200 -0.83 7.39 -0.42
CA SER A 200 -0.29 7.62 0.93
C SER A 200 1.22 7.72 0.84
N LYS A 201 1.83 8.61 1.63
CA LYS A 201 3.29 8.79 1.69
C LYS A 201 3.80 8.43 3.07
N VAL A 202 4.76 7.54 3.11
CA VAL A 202 5.34 7.03 4.35
C VAL A 202 6.86 7.15 4.27
N GLN A 203 7.43 7.77 5.29
CA GLN A 203 8.87 7.77 5.51
C GLN A 203 9.23 6.66 6.50
N MET A 204 10.10 5.77 6.07
CA MET A 204 10.63 4.68 6.87
C MET A 204 11.97 5.11 7.49
N LYS A 205 12.02 5.16 8.82
CA LYS A 205 13.23 5.49 9.61
C LYS A 205 13.99 4.23 10.01
N SER A 206 13.28 3.11 10.15
CA SER A 206 13.80 1.75 10.34
C SER A 206 12.71 0.76 9.94
N ILE A 207 13.00 -0.53 10.01
CA ILE A 207 12.00 -1.59 9.75
C ILE A 207 10.85 -1.62 10.76
N TYR A 208 10.91 -0.82 11.83
CA TYR A 208 9.89 -0.71 12.88
C TYR A 208 9.47 0.73 13.17
N SER A 209 10.03 1.72 12.47
CA SER A 209 9.77 3.13 12.73
C SER A 209 9.38 3.86 11.46
N PHE A 210 8.19 4.44 11.46
CA PHE A 210 7.59 5.07 10.30
C PHE A 210 7.02 6.44 10.66
N VAL A 211 7.03 7.35 9.68
CA VAL A 211 6.32 8.62 9.73
C VAL A 211 5.34 8.63 8.56
N VAL A 212 4.06 8.67 8.84
CA VAL A 212 3.02 8.81 7.82
C VAL A 212 2.85 10.31 7.55
N GLU A 213 3.36 10.79 6.42
CA GLU A 213 3.27 12.20 6.04
C GLU A 213 1.85 12.56 5.60
N TYR A 214 1.20 11.69 4.85
CA TYR A 214 -0.22 11.75 4.56
C TYR A 214 -0.78 10.37 4.24
N TRP A 215 -2.07 10.19 4.49
CA TRP A 215 -2.80 8.95 4.24
C TRP A 215 -4.04 9.21 3.39
N ASN A 216 -4.26 8.37 2.36
CA ASN A 216 -5.46 8.38 1.54
C ASN A 216 -5.71 9.73 0.83
N ALA A 217 -4.64 10.41 0.37
CA ALA A 217 -4.72 11.70 -0.31
C ALA A 217 -5.54 11.61 -1.61
N ASN A 218 -6.38 12.60 -1.85
CA ASN A 218 -7.31 12.65 -2.98
C ASN A 218 -7.48 14.04 -3.59
N HIS A 219 -6.72 15.04 -3.15
CA HIS A 219 -6.86 16.43 -3.58
C HIS A 219 -6.57 16.63 -5.08
N PHE A 220 -5.89 15.70 -5.72
CA PHE A 220 -5.60 15.66 -7.15
C PHE A 220 -6.77 15.13 -8.00
N LEU A 221 -7.83 14.61 -7.38
CA LEU A 221 -9.02 14.15 -8.09
C LEU A 221 -10.06 15.27 -8.19
N LYS A 222 -10.88 15.23 -9.25
CA LYS A 222 -12.01 16.16 -9.43
C LYS A 222 -13.04 15.99 -8.31
N GLU A 223 -13.78 17.07 -7.99
CA GLU A 223 -14.76 17.06 -6.88
C GLU A 223 -15.78 15.91 -6.95
N GLY A 224 -16.29 15.57 -8.14
CA GLY A 224 -17.21 14.45 -8.33
C GLY A 224 -16.61 13.07 -8.03
N GLU A 225 -15.30 12.94 -8.14
CA GLU A 225 -14.54 11.68 -7.96
C GLU A 225 -14.12 11.45 -6.51
N LYS A 226 -14.26 12.46 -5.66
CA LYS A 226 -13.92 12.39 -4.23
C LYS A 226 -14.97 11.67 -3.37
N LYS A 227 -16.17 11.40 -3.92
CA LYS A 227 -17.35 10.94 -3.17
C LYS A 227 -17.35 9.49 -2.69
N TYR A 228 -16.34 8.68 -3.00
CA TYR A 228 -16.30 7.27 -2.57
C TYR A 228 -15.78 7.06 -1.13
N LEU A 229 -16.14 7.97 -0.22
CA LEU A 229 -15.71 7.87 1.18
C LEU A 229 -16.70 7.14 2.10
N ASN A 230 -17.90 6.76 1.62
CA ASN A 230 -18.94 6.22 2.49
C ASN A 230 -19.74 5.09 1.83
N LYS A 231 -19.10 3.95 1.57
CA LYS A 231 -19.84 2.67 1.44
C LYS A 231 -19.01 1.52 1.92
#